data_071965c06b5a5948e6c297df44441b88
#
_entry.id   071965c06b5a5948e6c297df44441b88
#
_cell.length_a   1.000
_cell.length_b   1.000
_cell.length_c   1.000
_cell.angle_alpha   90.00
_cell.angle_beta   90.00
_cell.angle_gamma   90.00
#
_symmetry.space_group_name_H-M   'P 1'
#
loop_
_entity.id
_entity.type
_entity.pdbx_description
1 polymer ?
#
loop_
_entity_poly.entity_id
_entity_poly.type
_entity_poly.pdbx_seq_one_letter_code
_entity_poly.pdbx_strand_id
1 'polypeptide(L)'
;MIHVTGDFILDEYWYGKTTRISPEAPVPIVELSDKKQIWGGSGNVWKNINAIDPTSIFHGYSEKSLNLKEKNAWFLEIDKIPVKTRVMSDGHYITRIDDEEYITDTKLEESFLSNSFNLNSNDIFVISDYNKGTIKNPKKIIDKLKAKVLIDPKLSLDHYKGAYLIKPNKKEFESFVGKCETPKKLIAQAQLLRDHLDLTYLVVTLGSEGVLLIGDSVEHYPAEVEEVFDVTGAGDTFMAGLALSLSLGYDISKSTIIANRLAGISVSHKGTYAITKEDWNGEKIINNGK
;
A
#
# COMPACT_ATOMS: atom_id res chain seq x y z
N MET A 1 -3.55 -11.43 14.60
CA MET A 1 -2.17 -11.13 14.11
C MET A 1 -2.28 -10.53 12.72
N ILE A 2 -1.31 -9.66 12.31
CA ILE A 2 -1.30 -9.07 10.97
C ILE A 2 -0.10 -9.62 10.20
N HIS A 3 -0.37 -10.14 8.99
CA HIS A 3 0.62 -10.56 8.02
C HIS A 3 0.56 -9.65 6.81
N VAL A 4 1.70 -9.24 6.28
CA VAL A 4 1.81 -8.39 5.10
C VAL A 4 2.68 -9.06 4.06
N THR A 5 2.24 -9.07 2.82
CA THR A 5 3.01 -9.53 1.66
C THR A 5 2.69 -8.68 0.43
N GLY A 6 3.35 -8.96 -0.67
CA GLY A 6 3.18 -8.26 -1.94
C GLY A 6 4.51 -7.77 -2.48
N ASP A 7 4.44 -6.85 -3.43
CA ASP A 7 5.64 -6.37 -4.10
C ASP A 7 6.44 -5.42 -3.20
N PHE A 8 7.57 -5.92 -2.74
CA PHE A 8 8.56 -5.12 -2.04
C PHE A 8 9.35 -4.30 -3.05
N ILE A 9 9.34 -2.99 -2.87
CA ILE A 9 10.01 -2.02 -3.74
C ILE A 9 11.04 -1.28 -2.89
N LEU A 10 12.26 -1.13 -3.40
CA LEU A 10 13.25 -0.28 -2.76
C LEU A 10 13.18 1.12 -3.38
N ASP A 11 12.73 2.09 -2.61
CA ASP A 11 12.77 3.50 -2.99
C ASP A 11 14.12 4.09 -2.60
N GLU A 12 14.92 4.50 -3.58
CA GLU A 12 16.19 5.20 -3.38
C GLU A 12 16.03 6.68 -3.63
N TYR A 13 16.61 7.49 -2.77
CA TYR A 13 16.72 8.95 -2.94
C TYR A 13 18.19 9.33 -3.03
N TRP A 14 18.59 9.82 -4.18
CA TRP A 14 19.93 10.32 -4.44
C TRP A 14 19.91 11.83 -4.36
N TYR A 15 20.48 12.38 -3.31
CA TYR A 15 20.54 13.83 -3.07
C TYR A 15 21.85 14.38 -3.59
N GLY A 16 21.78 15.54 -4.26
CA GLY A 16 22.96 16.22 -4.79
C GLY A 16 22.72 17.69 -5.07
N LYS A 17 23.69 18.29 -5.76
CA LYS A 17 23.62 19.67 -6.25
C LYS A 17 23.90 19.70 -7.74
N THR A 18 23.22 20.61 -8.44
CA THR A 18 23.44 20.87 -9.87
C THR A 18 24.05 22.26 -10.01
N THR A 19 25.32 22.29 -10.38
CA THR A 19 26.08 23.57 -10.56
C THR A 19 26.39 23.87 -12.02
N ARG A 20 26.23 22.87 -12.91
CA ARG A 20 26.58 23.00 -14.34
C ARG A 20 25.76 22.06 -15.22
N ILE A 21 25.73 22.43 -16.50
CA ILE A 21 25.20 21.58 -17.57
C ILE A 21 26.35 20.74 -18.14
N SER A 22 26.03 19.52 -18.59
CA SER A 22 27.03 18.65 -19.24
C SER A 22 27.53 19.25 -20.55
N PRO A 23 28.83 19.15 -20.83
CA PRO A 23 29.37 19.52 -22.15
C PRO A 23 28.98 18.51 -23.24
N GLU A 24 28.53 17.30 -22.88
CA GLU A 24 28.21 16.24 -23.83
C GLU A 24 26.75 16.30 -24.30
N ALA A 25 25.84 16.90 -23.52
CA ALA A 25 24.42 17.03 -23.83
C ALA A 25 23.79 18.12 -22.95
N PRO A 26 22.62 18.69 -23.33
CA PRO A 26 21.94 19.74 -22.56
C PRO A 26 21.19 19.12 -21.34
N VAL A 27 21.92 18.43 -20.48
CA VAL A 27 21.41 17.80 -19.26
C VAL A 27 22.19 18.30 -18.04
N PRO A 28 21.53 18.43 -16.86
CA PRO A 28 22.21 18.82 -15.63
C PRO A 28 23.15 17.70 -15.15
N ILE A 29 24.31 18.11 -14.60
CA ILE A 29 25.19 17.21 -13.85
C ILE A 29 24.82 17.33 -12.37
N VAL A 30 24.38 16.24 -11.77
CA VAL A 30 24.09 16.17 -10.33
C VAL A 30 25.31 15.62 -9.60
N GLU A 31 25.95 16.46 -8.79
CA GLU A 31 27.05 16.07 -7.91
C GLU A 31 26.46 15.45 -6.65
N LEU A 32 26.59 14.14 -6.53
CA LEU A 32 25.95 13.35 -5.48
C LEU A 32 26.57 13.65 -4.12
N SER A 33 25.72 13.92 -3.11
CA SER A 33 26.13 14.18 -1.72
C SER A 33 25.64 13.10 -0.73
N ASP A 34 24.46 12.51 -0.94
CA ASP A 34 23.87 11.53 -0.04
C ASP A 34 22.94 10.55 -0.77
N LYS A 35 22.76 9.36 -0.19
CA LYS A 35 21.81 8.35 -0.64
C LYS A 35 20.99 7.84 0.53
N LYS A 36 19.67 7.75 0.35
CA LYS A 36 18.78 7.13 1.32
C LYS A 36 17.98 6.02 0.67
N GLN A 37 17.76 4.95 1.40
CA GLN A 37 16.92 3.83 1.00
C GLN A 37 15.72 3.76 1.93
N ILE A 38 14.53 3.61 1.36
CA ILE A 38 13.25 3.50 2.07
C ILE A 38 12.50 2.30 1.52
N TRP A 39 11.85 1.56 2.39
CA TRP A 39 10.98 0.46 1.99
C TRP A 39 9.68 1.02 1.38
N GLY A 40 9.45 0.72 0.11
CA GLY A 40 8.25 1.07 -0.62
C GLY A 40 7.35 -0.15 -0.86
N GLY A 41 6.20 0.08 -1.49
CA GLY A 41 5.22 -0.95 -1.77
C GLY A 41 4.77 -1.69 -0.52
N SER A 42 4.73 -3.03 -0.56
CA SER A 42 4.34 -3.85 0.59
C SER A 42 5.21 -3.62 1.83
N GLY A 43 6.48 -3.25 1.63
CA GLY A 43 7.39 -2.88 2.70
C GLY A 43 6.96 -1.62 3.45
N ASN A 44 6.45 -0.60 2.73
CA ASN A 44 5.91 0.62 3.34
C ASN A 44 4.62 0.33 4.14
N VAL A 45 3.72 -0.48 3.60
CA VAL A 45 2.52 -0.93 4.34
C VAL A 45 2.93 -1.57 5.66
N TRP A 46 3.88 -2.54 5.61
CA TRP A 46 4.33 -3.21 6.82
C TRP A 46 5.06 -2.28 7.80
N LYS A 47 5.92 -1.36 7.33
CA LYS A 47 6.60 -0.39 8.22
C LYS A 47 5.60 0.46 8.99
N ASN A 48 4.53 0.91 8.34
CA ASN A 48 3.44 1.63 9.00
C ASN A 48 2.74 0.77 10.05
N ILE A 49 2.43 -0.49 9.73
CA ILE A 49 1.81 -1.42 10.69
C ILE A 49 2.76 -1.71 11.85
N ASN A 50 4.03 -2.05 11.57
CA ASN A 50 5.01 -2.45 12.57
C ASN A 50 5.38 -1.34 13.55
N ALA A 51 5.26 -0.07 13.15
CA ALA A 51 5.46 1.07 14.03
C ALA A 51 4.46 1.09 15.19
N ILE A 52 3.25 0.55 14.99
CA ILE A 52 2.17 0.49 15.96
C ILE A 52 2.04 -0.90 16.58
N ASP A 53 2.02 -1.94 15.73
CA ASP A 53 1.98 -3.36 16.14
C ASP A 53 3.28 -4.08 15.77
N PRO A 54 4.27 -4.10 16.68
CA PRO A 54 5.56 -4.76 16.43
C PRO A 54 5.47 -6.29 16.41
N THR A 55 4.29 -6.88 16.54
CA THR A 55 4.05 -8.33 16.39
C THR A 55 3.65 -8.71 14.97
N SER A 56 3.39 -7.73 14.11
CA SER A 56 3.09 -7.94 12.70
C SER A 56 4.24 -8.60 11.95
N ILE A 57 3.92 -9.41 10.93
CA ILE A 57 4.89 -10.20 10.20
C ILE A 57 4.90 -9.76 8.73
N PHE A 58 6.09 -9.50 8.20
CA PHE A 58 6.31 -9.25 6.78
C PHE A 58 6.82 -10.50 6.08
N HIS A 59 6.35 -10.73 4.87
CA HIS A 59 6.81 -11.80 3.97
C HIS A 59 7.10 -11.20 2.59
N GLY A 60 8.32 -11.29 2.13
CA GLY A 60 8.73 -10.68 0.86
C GLY A 60 9.91 -11.34 0.19
N TYR A 61 10.30 -10.79 -0.94
CA TYR A 61 11.57 -11.08 -1.59
C TYR A 61 12.57 -9.97 -1.33
N SER A 62 13.85 -10.33 -1.28
CA SER A 62 14.96 -9.39 -1.17
C SER A 62 16.16 -9.88 -1.95
N GLU A 63 17.00 -8.96 -2.40
CA GLU A 63 18.33 -9.31 -2.88
C GLU A 63 19.26 -9.59 -1.71
N LYS A 64 20.10 -10.60 -1.88
CA LYS A 64 21.13 -10.97 -0.89
C LYS A 64 22.06 -9.79 -0.54
N SER A 65 22.35 -8.96 -1.54
CA SER A 65 23.22 -7.78 -1.42
C SER A 65 22.70 -6.75 -0.41
N LEU A 66 21.38 -6.65 -0.22
CA LEU A 66 20.75 -5.67 0.66
C LEU A 66 20.86 -6.02 2.15
N ASN A 67 21.13 -7.29 2.49
CA ASN A 67 21.28 -7.78 3.88
C ASN A 67 20.22 -7.22 4.84
N LEU A 68 18.95 -7.19 4.40
CA LEU A 68 17.83 -6.65 5.16
C LEU A 68 17.60 -7.49 6.41
N LYS A 69 17.72 -6.87 7.59
CA LYS A 69 17.51 -7.51 8.89
C LYS A 69 16.55 -6.68 9.71
N GLU A 70 15.32 -7.12 9.71
CA GLU A 70 14.28 -6.52 10.56
C GLU A 70 13.60 -7.62 11.36
N LYS A 71 13.31 -7.35 12.62
CA LYS A 71 12.56 -8.28 13.45
C LYS A 71 11.17 -8.48 12.84
N ASN A 72 10.76 -9.76 12.71
CA ASN A 72 9.49 -10.17 12.11
C ASN A 72 9.34 -9.85 10.60
N ALA A 73 10.44 -9.64 9.88
CA ALA A 73 10.46 -9.62 8.43
C ALA A 73 11.17 -10.86 7.88
N TRP A 74 10.48 -11.60 7.05
CA TRP A 74 10.95 -12.83 6.43
C TRP A 74 11.14 -12.60 4.93
N PHE A 75 12.35 -12.77 4.45
CA PHE A 75 12.70 -12.61 3.06
C PHE A 75 13.18 -13.92 2.44
N LEU A 76 12.65 -14.21 1.26
CA LEU A 76 13.29 -15.18 0.34
C LEU A 76 14.24 -14.40 -0.58
N GLU A 77 15.41 -14.97 -0.81
CA GLU A 77 16.43 -14.34 -1.66
C GLU A 77 16.13 -14.58 -3.14
N ILE A 78 16.22 -13.52 -3.92
CA ILE A 78 16.16 -13.51 -5.39
C ILE A 78 17.29 -12.64 -5.95
N ASP A 79 17.52 -12.72 -7.26
CA ASP A 79 18.62 -12.00 -7.90
C ASP A 79 18.37 -10.51 -7.96
N LYS A 80 17.10 -10.08 -8.10
CA LYS A 80 16.75 -8.66 -8.26
C LYS A 80 15.35 -8.36 -7.74
N ILE A 81 15.24 -7.26 -7.02
CA ILE A 81 13.96 -6.64 -6.62
C ILE A 81 13.73 -5.34 -7.39
N PRO A 82 12.49 -4.84 -7.50
CA PRO A 82 12.20 -3.53 -8.07
C PRO A 82 12.84 -2.40 -7.26
N VAL A 83 13.58 -1.53 -7.93
CA VAL A 83 14.21 -0.34 -7.35
C VAL A 83 13.72 0.91 -8.07
N LYS A 84 13.33 1.94 -7.32
CA LYS A 84 12.93 3.26 -7.83
C LYS A 84 13.86 4.34 -7.29
N THR A 85 14.79 4.79 -8.12
CA THR A 85 15.76 5.81 -7.75
C THR A 85 15.26 7.20 -8.14
N ARG A 86 15.08 8.07 -7.16
CA ARG A 86 14.72 9.49 -7.34
C ARG A 86 15.94 10.36 -7.17
N VAL A 87 16.31 11.05 -8.24
CA VAL A 87 17.44 11.99 -8.23
C VAL A 87 16.92 13.37 -7.86
N MET A 88 17.49 13.93 -6.78
CA MET A 88 17.11 15.21 -6.20
C MET A 88 18.27 16.18 -6.25
N SER A 89 18.02 17.44 -6.61
CA SER A 89 19.01 18.52 -6.54
C SER A 89 18.42 19.72 -5.81
N ASP A 90 19.11 20.17 -4.75
CA ASP A 90 18.69 21.33 -3.92
C ASP A 90 17.21 21.24 -3.48
N GLY A 91 16.75 20.03 -3.17
CA GLY A 91 15.38 19.75 -2.75
C GLY A 91 14.36 19.60 -3.90
N HIS A 92 14.77 19.77 -5.15
CA HIS A 92 13.94 19.62 -6.34
C HIS A 92 14.10 18.24 -6.98
N TYR A 93 13.01 17.72 -7.51
CA TYR A 93 12.97 16.46 -8.23
C TYR A 93 13.53 16.64 -9.66
N ILE A 94 14.59 15.92 -10.02
CA ILE A 94 15.22 16.00 -11.33
C ILE A 94 14.73 14.90 -12.26
N THR A 95 14.84 13.65 -11.84
CA THR A 95 14.44 12.49 -12.63
C THR A 95 14.22 11.26 -11.75
N ARG A 96 13.54 10.26 -12.31
CA ARG A 96 13.41 8.93 -11.70
C ARG A 96 13.98 7.88 -12.65
N ILE A 97 14.70 6.95 -12.06
CA ILE A 97 15.20 5.75 -12.73
C ILE A 97 14.44 4.57 -12.12
N ASP A 98 13.72 3.83 -12.95
CA ASP A 98 13.01 2.63 -12.56
C ASP A 98 13.83 1.44 -13.06
N ASP A 99 14.43 0.69 -12.13
CA ASP A 99 15.14 -0.54 -12.40
C ASP A 99 14.30 -1.72 -11.90
N GLU A 100 13.46 -2.24 -12.78
CA GLU A 100 12.41 -3.18 -12.44
C GLU A 100 12.44 -4.40 -13.36
N GLU A 101 12.44 -5.58 -12.76
CA GLU A 101 12.21 -6.85 -13.44
C GLU A 101 10.99 -7.54 -12.82
N TYR A 102 10.26 -8.29 -13.65
CA TYR A 102 9.12 -9.07 -13.15
C TYR A 102 9.63 -10.29 -12.38
N ILE A 103 9.19 -10.44 -11.13
CA ILE A 103 9.58 -11.55 -10.27
C ILE A 103 8.92 -12.83 -10.78
N THR A 104 9.74 -13.79 -11.24
CA THR A 104 9.27 -15.09 -11.77
C THR A 104 9.27 -16.20 -10.72
N ASP A 105 9.96 -16.02 -9.61
CA ASP A 105 9.98 -16.97 -8.49
C ASP A 105 8.58 -17.12 -7.87
N THR A 106 8.20 -18.32 -7.46
CA THR A 106 6.88 -18.66 -6.91
C THR A 106 6.94 -19.17 -5.47
N LYS A 107 8.13 -19.33 -4.92
CA LYS A 107 8.33 -19.96 -3.60
C LYS A 107 7.59 -19.26 -2.48
N LEU A 108 7.50 -17.92 -2.53
CA LEU A 108 6.78 -17.16 -1.53
C LEU A 108 5.26 -17.45 -1.61
N GLU A 109 4.67 -17.40 -2.80
CA GLU A 109 3.26 -17.76 -3.02
C GLU A 109 2.98 -19.21 -2.61
N GLU A 110 3.85 -20.14 -3.00
CA GLU A 110 3.75 -21.57 -2.65
C GLU A 110 3.81 -21.78 -1.13
N SER A 111 4.59 -20.98 -0.40
CA SER A 111 4.67 -21.05 1.06
C SER A 111 3.32 -20.76 1.72
N PHE A 112 2.55 -19.79 1.20
CA PHE A 112 1.21 -19.47 1.71
C PHE A 112 0.17 -20.56 1.38
N LEU A 113 0.37 -21.27 0.28
CA LEU A 113 -0.48 -22.38 -0.13
C LEU A 113 -0.16 -23.69 0.60
N SER A 114 0.95 -23.76 1.31
CA SER A 114 1.36 -24.95 2.08
C SER A 114 0.42 -25.19 3.26
N ASN A 115 0.35 -26.45 3.71
CA ASN A 115 -0.45 -26.83 4.88
C ASN A 115 0.16 -26.36 6.21
N SER A 116 1.43 -25.94 6.22
CA SER A 116 2.10 -25.39 7.39
C SER A 116 1.77 -23.91 7.63
N PHE A 117 1.28 -23.19 6.63
CA PHE A 117 0.85 -21.79 6.76
C PHE A 117 -0.64 -21.73 7.09
N ASN A 118 -0.95 -21.59 8.38
CA ASN A 118 -2.32 -21.56 8.88
C ASN A 118 -2.61 -20.26 9.61
N LEU A 119 -3.64 -19.56 9.15
CA LEU A 119 -4.21 -18.38 9.78
C LEU A 119 -5.64 -18.66 10.24
N ASN A 120 -6.09 -17.98 11.27
CA ASN A 120 -7.45 -18.06 11.76
C ASN A 120 -8.30 -16.88 11.26
N SER A 121 -9.61 -16.93 11.48
CA SER A 121 -10.57 -15.91 11.00
C SER A 121 -10.39 -14.53 11.61
N ASN A 122 -9.64 -14.41 12.70
CA ASN A 122 -9.33 -13.11 13.34
C ASN A 122 -8.01 -12.51 12.83
N ASP A 123 -7.22 -13.29 12.11
CA ASP A 123 -5.99 -12.78 11.51
C ASP A 123 -6.30 -11.93 10.29
N ILE A 124 -5.42 -10.95 10.04
CA ILE A 124 -5.46 -10.07 8.89
C ILE A 124 -4.30 -10.45 7.96
N PHE A 125 -4.59 -10.64 6.69
CA PHE A 125 -3.59 -10.89 5.67
C PHE A 125 -3.66 -9.81 4.60
N VAL A 126 -2.64 -8.98 4.51
CA VAL A 126 -2.58 -7.86 3.56
C VAL A 126 -1.74 -8.25 2.34
N ILE A 127 -2.28 -8.06 1.15
CA ILE A 127 -1.57 -8.17 -0.12
C ILE A 127 -1.49 -6.77 -0.73
N SER A 128 -0.28 -6.19 -0.80
CA SER A 128 0.00 -4.94 -1.50
C SER A 128 0.59 -5.27 -2.87
N ASP A 129 -0.25 -5.22 -3.89
CA ASP A 129 0.07 -5.64 -5.25
C ASP A 129 0.44 -4.42 -6.10
N TYR A 130 1.62 -4.44 -6.70
CA TYR A 130 2.13 -3.45 -7.66
C TYR A 130 2.39 -4.08 -9.03
N ASN A 131 1.90 -5.31 -9.23
CA ASN A 131 2.10 -6.08 -10.47
C ASN A 131 3.58 -6.28 -10.82
N LYS A 132 4.41 -6.58 -9.79
CA LYS A 132 5.83 -6.92 -9.99
C LYS A 132 6.09 -8.43 -9.90
N GLY A 133 5.07 -9.23 -9.66
CA GLY A 133 5.12 -10.69 -9.75
C GLY A 133 5.38 -11.43 -8.45
N THR A 134 5.39 -10.76 -7.30
CA THR A 134 5.51 -11.43 -6.00
C THR A 134 4.35 -12.40 -5.75
N ILE A 135 3.12 -11.96 -6.06
CA ILE A 135 1.90 -12.79 -6.00
C ILE A 135 1.28 -12.84 -7.39
N LYS A 136 1.24 -14.03 -8.00
CA LYS A 136 0.71 -14.24 -9.34
C LYS A 136 -0.75 -14.67 -9.36
N ASN A 137 -1.16 -15.40 -8.31
CA ASN A 137 -2.50 -15.97 -8.19
C ASN A 137 -3.13 -15.62 -6.84
N PRO A 138 -3.46 -14.33 -6.58
CA PRO A 138 -4.06 -13.92 -5.31
C PRO A 138 -5.30 -14.74 -4.96
N LYS A 139 -6.09 -15.12 -5.95
CA LYS A 139 -7.30 -15.94 -5.77
C LYS A 139 -7.03 -17.26 -5.04
N LYS A 140 -5.93 -17.96 -5.36
CA LYS A 140 -5.57 -19.20 -4.66
C LYS A 140 -5.27 -18.96 -3.18
N ILE A 141 -4.61 -17.85 -2.86
CA ILE A 141 -4.32 -17.45 -1.47
C ILE A 141 -5.63 -17.12 -0.75
N ILE A 142 -6.51 -16.32 -1.38
CA ILE A 142 -7.83 -15.95 -0.84
C ILE A 142 -8.64 -17.21 -0.50
N ASP A 143 -8.70 -18.18 -1.42
CA ASP A 143 -9.45 -19.42 -1.21
C ASP A 143 -8.85 -20.34 -0.14
N LYS A 144 -7.53 -20.28 0.04
CA LYS A 144 -6.81 -21.12 1.01
C LYS A 144 -6.87 -20.58 2.42
N LEU A 145 -6.74 -19.26 2.59
CA LEU A 145 -6.61 -18.64 3.90
C LEU A 145 -7.99 -18.45 4.55
N LYS A 146 -8.06 -18.74 5.85
CA LYS A 146 -9.25 -18.43 6.66
C LYS A 146 -9.25 -16.99 7.20
N ALA A 147 -8.15 -16.27 7.03
CA ALA A 147 -7.95 -14.90 7.49
C ALA A 147 -8.80 -13.90 6.68
N LYS A 148 -8.97 -12.69 7.21
CA LYS A 148 -9.48 -11.56 6.43
C LYS A 148 -8.40 -11.08 5.47
N VAL A 149 -8.57 -11.34 4.17
CA VAL A 149 -7.61 -10.93 3.15
C VAL A 149 -7.98 -9.52 2.65
N LEU A 150 -7.08 -8.57 2.89
CA LEU A 150 -7.18 -7.17 2.43
C LEU A 150 -6.21 -6.96 1.28
N ILE A 151 -6.66 -6.32 0.21
CA ILE A 151 -5.84 -6.16 -1.00
C ILE A 151 -5.79 -4.71 -1.46
N ASP A 152 -4.57 -4.21 -1.68
CA ASP A 152 -4.31 -3.01 -2.49
C ASP A 152 -4.00 -3.48 -3.92
N PRO A 153 -4.95 -3.33 -4.86
CA PRO A 153 -4.92 -4.04 -6.12
C PRO A 153 -4.15 -3.28 -7.21
N LYS A 154 -3.46 -4.02 -8.10
CA LYS A 154 -2.86 -3.48 -9.33
C LYS A 154 -3.13 -4.35 -10.57
N LEU A 155 -3.38 -5.64 -10.37
CA LEU A 155 -3.85 -6.53 -11.42
C LEU A 155 -5.31 -6.24 -11.79
N SER A 156 -5.83 -6.91 -12.82
CA SER A 156 -7.27 -6.93 -13.07
C SER A 156 -8.03 -7.40 -11.82
N LEU A 157 -9.09 -6.68 -11.47
CA LEU A 157 -9.79 -6.89 -10.19
C LEU A 157 -10.40 -8.29 -10.04
N ASP A 158 -10.65 -9.01 -11.15
CA ASP A 158 -11.13 -10.40 -11.13
C ASP A 158 -10.17 -11.37 -10.42
N HIS A 159 -8.87 -11.05 -10.38
CA HIS A 159 -7.89 -11.86 -9.65
C HIS A 159 -8.11 -11.88 -8.13
N TYR A 160 -8.91 -10.94 -7.62
CA TYR A 160 -9.12 -10.78 -6.18
C TYR A 160 -10.51 -11.22 -5.70
N LYS A 161 -11.25 -11.94 -6.56
CA LYS A 161 -12.59 -12.43 -6.24
C LYS A 161 -12.61 -13.24 -4.93
N GLY A 162 -13.58 -12.92 -4.06
CA GLY A 162 -13.73 -13.55 -2.74
C GLY A 162 -12.85 -12.97 -1.64
N ALA A 163 -12.09 -11.89 -1.90
CA ALA A 163 -11.36 -11.19 -0.85
C ALA A 163 -12.31 -10.57 0.18
N TYR A 164 -11.85 -10.44 1.43
CA TYR A 164 -12.61 -9.73 2.45
C TYR A 164 -12.77 -8.26 2.08
N LEU A 165 -11.70 -7.62 1.57
CA LEU A 165 -11.71 -6.22 1.16
C LEU A 165 -10.71 -5.98 0.03
N ILE A 166 -11.12 -5.20 -0.98
CA ILE A 166 -10.17 -4.57 -1.92
C ILE A 166 -10.26 -3.06 -1.83
N LYS A 167 -9.11 -2.38 -2.05
CA LYS A 167 -8.98 -0.92 -1.95
C LYS A 167 -8.35 -0.31 -3.22
N PRO A 168 -9.03 -0.25 -4.36
CA PRO A 168 -8.55 0.50 -5.51
C PRO A 168 -8.64 2.01 -5.25
N ASN A 169 -7.78 2.80 -5.90
CA ASN A 169 -8.03 4.22 -6.06
C ASN A 169 -9.04 4.47 -7.21
N LYS A 170 -9.56 5.71 -7.32
CA LYS A 170 -10.56 6.06 -8.35
C LYS A 170 -10.11 5.70 -9.77
N LYS A 171 -8.83 5.95 -10.09
CA LYS A 171 -8.27 5.67 -11.42
C LYS A 171 -8.20 4.16 -11.70
N GLU A 172 -7.77 3.37 -10.73
CA GLU A 172 -7.73 1.91 -10.81
C GLU A 172 -9.14 1.34 -10.94
N PHE A 173 -10.07 1.82 -10.10
CA PHE A 173 -11.47 1.45 -10.18
C PHE A 173 -12.08 1.77 -11.56
N GLU A 174 -11.93 3.01 -12.05
CA GLU A 174 -12.45 3.43 -13.33
C GLU A 174 -11.80 2.73 -14.53
N SER A 175 -10.56 2.28 -14.40
CA SER A 175 -9.90 1.48 -15.45
C SER A 175 -10.58 0.14 -15.66
N PHE A 176 -11.25 -0.38 -14.64
CA PHE A 176 -11.96 -1.66 -14.67
C PHE A 176 -13.44 -1.52 -15.06
N VAL A 177 -14.15 -0.55 -14.46
CA VAL A 177 -15.61 -0.40 -14.66
C VAL A 177 -15.99 0.67 -15.71
N GLY A 178 -14.99 1.40 -16.22
CA GLY A 178 -15.19 2.58 -17.08
C GLY A 178 -15.39 3.87 -16.28
N LYS A 179 -15.25 5.02 -16.96
CA LYS A 179 -15.36 6.35 -16.33
C LYS A 179 -16.68 6.57 -15.60
N CYS A 180 -16.60 7.11 -14.41
CA CYS A 180 -17.72 7.45 -13.54
C CYS A 180 -17.84 8.98 -13.43
N GLU A 181 -18.62 9.59 -14.32
CA GLU A 181 -18.75 11.06 -14.43
C GLU A 181 -19.58 11.68 -13.31
N THR A 182 -20.35 10.87 -12.57
CA THR A 182 -21.18 11.34 -11.46
C THR A 182 -21.00 10.46 -10.23
N PRO A 183 -21.16 11.02 -9.02
CA PRO A 183 -21.13 10.23 -7.79
C PRO A 183 -22.15 9.07 -7.80
N LYS A 184 -23.33 9.30 -8.37
CA LYS A 184 -24.37 8.27 -8.49
C LYS A 184 -23.90 7.10 -9.35
N LYS A 185 -23.24 7.36 -10.48
CA LYS A 185 -22.67 6.32 -11.35
C LYS A 185 -21.52 5.58 -10.66
N LEU A 186 -20.66 6.31 -9.96
CA LEU A 186 -19.56 5.71 -9.18
C LEU A 186 -20.10 4.72 -8.15
N ILE A 187 -21.09 5.12 -7.34
CA ILE A 187 -21.71 4.25 -6.33
C ILE A 187 -22.34 3.03 -6.97
N ALA A 188 -23.14 3.19 -8.04
CA ALA A 188 -23.79 2.07 -8.70
C ALA A 188 -22.79 1.06 -9.26
N GLN A 189 -21.71 1.54 -9.91
CA GLN A 189 -20.66 0.66 -10.43
C GLN A 189 -19.88 -0.02 -9.29
N ALA A 190 -19.66 0.68 -8.18
CA ALA A 190 -18.96 0.11 -7.03
C ALA A 190 -19.77 -1.01 -6.34
N GLN A 191 -21.09 -0.85 -6.23
CA GLN A 191 -21.97 -1.90 -5.72
C GLN A 191 -21.96 -3.13 -6.66
N LEU A 192 -22.11 -2.92 -7.96
CA LEU A 192 -22.06 -4.00 -8.94
C LEU A 192 -20.72 -4.75 -8.91
N LEU A 193 -19.62 -4.03 -8.80
CA LEU A 193 -18.29 -4.63 -8.72
C LEU A 193 -18.09 -5.44 -7.45
N ARG A 194 -18.51 -4.90 -6.29
CA ARG A 194 -18.46 -5.64 -5.02
C ARG A 194 -19.17 -6.98 -5.15
N ASP A 195 -20.39 -6.96 -5.68
CA ASP A 195 -21.22 -8.16 -5.82
C ASP A 195 -20.62 -9.14 -6.86
N HIS A 196 -20.15 -8.63 -8.01
CA HIS A 196 -19.49 -9.44 -9.04
C HIS A 196 -18.25 -10.19 -8.51
N LEU A 197 -17.45 -9.50 -7.69
CA LEU A 197 -16.23 -10.05 -7.11
C LEU A 197 -16.46 -10.80 -5.80
N ASP A 198 -17.71 -10.91 -5.32
CA ASP A 198 -18.05 -11.58 -4.06
C ASP A 198 -17.20 -11.06 -2.89
N LEU A 199 -17.10 -9.72 -2.77
CA LEU A 199 -16.35 -9.07 -1.71
C LEU A 199 -17.24 -8.80 -0.50
N THR A 200 -16.68 -8.90 0.71
CA THR A 200 -17.38 -8.37 1.88
C THR A 200 -17.43 -6.84 1.80
N TYR A 201 -16.31 -6.20 1.46
CA TYR A 201 -16.19 -4.75 1.35
C TYR A 201 -15.38 -4.32 0.12
N LEU A 202 -15.80 -3.20 -0.46
CA LEU A 202 -15.04 -2.45 -1.46
C LEU A 202 -14.79 -1.04 -0.93
N VAL A 203 -13.54 -0.61 -0.88
CA VAL A 203 -13.12 0.73 -0.45
C VAL A 203 -12.49 1.45 -1.63
N VAL A 204 -13.09 2.53 -2.13
CA VAL A 204 -12.52 3.31 -3.25
C VAL A 204 -11.97 4.61 -2.71
N THR A 205 -10.64 4.81 -2.79
CA THR A 205 -10.02 6.08 -2.40
C THR A 205 -10.17 7.11 -3.52
N LEU A 206 -10.62 8.32 -3.16
CA LEU A 206 -11.01 9.38 -4.10
C LEU A 206 -10.07 10.59 -4.06
N GLY A 207 -8.87 10.44 -3.48
CA GLY A 207 -7.92 11.53 -3.29
C GLY A 207 -8.48 12.61 -2.38
N SER A 208 -8.49 13.86 -2.83
CA SER A 208 -9.03 15.01 -2.06
C SER A 208 -10.53 14.91 -1.76
N GLU A 209 -11.27 14.06 -2.46
CA GLU A 209 -12.69 13.80 -2.18
C GLU A 209 -12.88 12.79 -1.02
N GLY A 210 -11.79 12.18 -0.50
CA GLY A 210 -11.83 11.23 0.60
C GLY A 210 -11.99 9.78 0.15
N VAL A 211 -12.95 9.05 0.72
CA VAL A 211 -13.09 7.60 0.50
C VAL A 211 -14.56 7.17 0.47
N LEU A 212 -14.87 6.25 -0.43
CA LEU A 212 -16.18 5.60 -0.56
C LEU A 212 -16.05 4.15 -0.04
N LEU A 213 -16.86 3.82 0.95
CA LEU A 213 -17.00 2.47 1.49
C LEU A 213 -18.29 1.84 0.97
N ILE A 214 -18.19 0.65 0.41
CA ILE A 214 -19.30 -0.18 -0.05
C ILE A 214 -19.31 -1.47 0.75
N GLY A 215 -20.35 -1.67 1.52
CA GLY A 215 -20.65 -2.86 2.31
C GLY A 215 -22.15 -3.14 2.27
N ASP A 216 -22.74 -3.41 3.43
CA ASP A 216 -24.20 -3.48 3.60
C ASP A 216 -24.86 -2.11 3.40
N SER A 217 -24.13 -1.04 3.69
CA SER A 217 -24.43 0.34 3.39
C SER A 217 -23.40 0.94 2.44
N VAL A 218 -23.73 2.12 1.91
CA VAL A 218 -22.80 2.97 1.15
C VAL A 218 -22.47 4.18 1.99
N GLU A 219 -21.21 4.37 2.29
CA GLU A 219 -20.75 5.45 3.14
C GLU A 219 -19.63 6.24 2.44
N HIS A 220 -19.68 7.54 2.54
CA HIS A 220 -18.65 8.44 2.03
C HIS A 220 -18.07 9.26 3.18
N TYR A 221 -16.74 9.20 3.31
CA TYR A 221 -16.00 9.96 4.30
C TYR A 221 -15.10 10.96 3.58
N PRO A 222 -15.28 12.28 3.81
CA PRO A 222 -14.46 13.30 3.18
C PRO A 222 -13.00 13.19 3.63
N ALA A 223 -12.07 13.68 2.81
CA ALA A 223 -10.69 13.79 3.21
C ALA A 223 -10.54 14.83 4.34
N GLU A 224 -9.78 14.46 5.37
CA GLU A 224 -9.44 15.35 6.49
C GLU A 224 -7.95 15.72 6.34
N VAL A 225 -7.65 16.73 5.52
CA VAL A 225 -6.28 17.17 5.24
C VAL A 225 -6.22 18.68 5.32
N GLU A 226 -5.32 19.23 6.15
CA GLU A 226 -5.10 20.68 6.25
C GLU A 226 -4.18 21.19 5.13
N GLU A 227 -3.12 20.46 4.83
CA GLU A 227 -2.12 20.81 3.82
C GLU A 227 -1.55 19.55 3.16
N VAL A 228 -1.38 19.56 1.83
CA VAL A 228 -0.85 18.44 1.07
C VAL A 228 0.56 18.79 0.59
N PHE A 229 1.57 18.07 1.10
CA PHE A 229 2.96 18.18 0.64
C PHE A 229 3.33 17.08 -0.36
N ASP A 230 2.99 15.83 -0.06
CA ASP A 230 3.35 14.70 -0.91
C ASP A 230 2.32 13.57 -0.74
N VAL A 231 1.79 13.07 -1.85
CA VAL A 231 0.80 11.97 -1.83
C VAL A 231 1.43 10.58 -1.88
N THR A 232 2.77 10.50 -1.91
CA THR A 232 3.50 9.23 -1.98
C THR A 232 3.27 8.40 -0.71
N GLY A 233 2.81 7.16 -0.88
CA GLY A 233 2.57 6.25 0.24
C GLY A 233 1.26 6.44 0.99
N ALA A 234 0.42 7.43 0.61
CA ALA A 234 -0.89 7.64 1.25
C ALA A 234 -1.79 6.39 1.19
N GLY A 235 -1.77 5.68 0.05
CA GLY A 235 -2.50 4.43 -0.13
C GLY A 235 -2.01 3.30 0.78
N ASP A 236 -0.68 3.23 0.97
CA ASP A 236 -0.04 2.26 1.87
C ASP A 236 -0.40 2.56 3.33
N THR A 237 -0.35 3.84 3.72
CA THR A 237 -0.75 4.29 5.06
C THR A 237 -2.23 4.03 5.33
N PHE A 238 -3.08 4.27 4.34
CA PHE A 238 -4.51 3.93 4.43
C PHE A 238 -4.71 2.43 4.67
N MET A 239 -4.05 1.57 3.87
CA MET A 239 -4.12 0.12 4.02
C MET A 239 -3.61 -0.34 5.40
N ALA A 240 -2.52 0.25 5.88
CA ALA A 240 -1.99 -0.01 7.21
C ALA A 240 -2.99 0.35 8.32
N GLY A 241 -3.62 1.53 8.22
CA GLY A 241 -4.66 1.98 9.14
C GLY A 241 -5.87 1.05 9.18
N LEU A 242 -6.34 0.57 8.01
CA LEU A 242 -7.40 -0.43 7.93
C LEU A 242 -7.02 -1.72 8.64
N ALA A 243 -5.85 -2.27 8.32
CA ALA A 243 -5.39 -3.53 8.89
C ALA A 243 -5.26 -3.46 10.41
N LEU A 244 -4.64 -2.40 10.93
CA LEU A 244 -4.50 -2.15 12.37
C LEU A 244 -5.86 -2.06 13.07
N SER A 245 -6.76 -1.23 12.54
CA SER A 245 -8.09 -1.01 13.13
C SER A 245 -8.92 -2.29 13.17
N LEU A 246 -8.96 -3.02 12.05
CA LEU A 246 -9.68 -4.30 11.96
C LEU A 246 -9.07 -5.36 12.89
N SER A 247 -7.75 -5.37 13.10
CA SER A 247 -7.08 -6.31 14.00
C SER A 247 -7.42 -6.06 15.47
N LEU A 248 -7.75 -4.81 15.82
CA LEU A 248 -8.22 -4.40 17.15
C LEU A 248 -9.74 -4.64 17.34
N GLY A 249 -10.43 -5.16 16.31
CA GLY A 249 -11.86 -5.49 16.38
C GLY A 249 -12.80 -4.33 16.11
N TYR A 250 -12.30 -3.19 15.58
CA TYR A 250 -13.18 -2.12 15.12
C TYR A 250 -13.99 -2.58 13.91
N ASP A 251 -15.22 -2.05 13.78
CA ASP A 251 -16.05 -2.24 12.59
C ASP A 251 -15.41 -1.58 11.37
N ILE A 252 -15.92 -1.89 10.19
CA ILE A 252 -15.35 -1.41 8.94
C ILE A 252 -15.50 0.10 8.76
N SER A 253 -16.61 0.69 9.20
CA SER A 253 -16.88 2.13 9.08
C SER A 253 -15.86 2.92 9.91
N LYS A 254 -15.67 2.54 11.18
CA LYS A 254 -14.67 3.14 12.05
C LYS A 254 -13.25 2.90 11.56
N SER A 255 -12.95 1.71 11.06
CA SER A 255 -11.65 1.38 10.48
C SER A 255 -11.34 2.24 9.25
N THR A 256 -12.34 2.50 8.40
CA THR A 256 -12.21 3.35 7.22
C THR A 256 -11.97 4.82 7.61
N ILE A 257 -12.65 5.34 8.62
CA ILE A 257 -12.43 6.70 9.13
C ILE A 257 -10.99 6.85 9.64
N ILE A 258 -10.53 5.92 10.49
CA ILE A 258 -9.17 5.94 11.01
C ILE A 258 -8.15 5.90 9.88
N ALA A 259 -8.32 4.99 8.92
CA ALA A 259 -7.43 4.85 7.76
C ALA A 259 -7.37 6.12 6.90
N ASN A 260 -8.53 6.77 6.67
CA ASN A 260 -8.63 8.02 5.91
C ASN A 260 -7.86 9.17 6.60
N ARG A 261 -7.97 9.28 7.93
CA ARG A 261 -7.22 10.27 8.71
C ARG A 261 -5.72 10.04 8.72
N LEU A 262 -5.29 8.79 8.90
CA LEU A 262 -3.86 8.45 8.86
C LEU A 262 -3.26 8.74 7.47
N ALA A 263 -4.00 8.45 6.39
CA ALA A 263 -3.61 8.84 5.05
C ALA A 263 -3.52 10.36 4.91
N GLY A 264 -4.46 11.12 5.50
CA GLY A 264 -4.44 12.58 5.58
C GLY A 264 -3.20 13.11 6.31
N ILE A 265 -2.81 12.50 7.43
CA ILE A 265 -1.58 12.84 8.15
C ILE A 265 -0.36 12.55 7.28
N SER A 266 -0.32 11.40 6.59
CA SER A 266 0.85 11.03 5.77
C SER A 266 1.11 12.01 4.64
N VAL A 267 0.09 12.55 3.98
CA VAL A 267 0.26 13.51 2.87
C VAL A 267 0.68 14.91 3.33
N SER A 268 0.60 15.22 4.62
CA SER A 268 1.14 16.46 5.20
C SER A 268 2.65 16.40 5.46
N HIS A 269 3.29 15.28 5.13
CA HIS A 269 4.73 15.09 5.27
C HIS A 269 5.39 14.92 3.91
N LYS A 270 6.69 15.26 3.83
CA LYS A 270 7.47 15.12 2.60
C LYS A 270 7.98 13.69 2.43
N GLY A 271 7.74 13.09 1.27
CA GLY A 271 8.17 11.73 0.93
C GLY A 271 7.32 10.66 1.59
N THR A 272 7.79 9.41 1.54
CA THR A 272 7.12 8.28 2.18
C THR A 272 7.21 8.42 3.71
N TYR A 273 6.07 8.69 4.34
CA TYR A 273 5.97 8.85 5.79
C TYR A 273 5.50 7.56 6.45
N ALA A 274 6.16 7.15 7.52
CA ALA A 274 5.70 6.08 8.39
C ALA A 274 5.00 6.68 9.62
N ILE A 275 3.75 6.29 9.87
CA ILE A 275 2.97 6.76 11.02
C ILE A 275 3.66 6.45 12.34
N THR A 276 3.50 7.36 13.29
CA THR A 276 4.01 7.23 14.66
C THR A 276 2.91 6.76 15.62
N LYS A 277 3.29 6.42 16.85
CA LYS A 277 2.32 6.12 17.91
C LYS A 277 1.46 7.33 18.30
N GLU A 278 1.98 8.52 18.15
CA GLU A 278 1.27 9.77 18.37
C GLU A 278 0.18 9.96 17.30
N ASP A 279 0.48 9.69 16.03
CA ASP A 279 -0.48 9.75 14.94
C ASP A 279 -1.60 8.72 15.13
N TRP A 280 -1.22 7.53 15.60
CA TRP A 280 -2.14 6.43 15.87
C TRP A 280 -3.04 6.68 17.08
N ASN A 281 -2.78 7.64 17.97
CA ASN A 281 -3.47 7.78 19.23
C ASN A 281 -5.01 7.74 19.10
N GLY A 282 -5.55 6.52 19.13
CA GLY A 282 -6.89 6.17 18.65
C GLY A 282 -8.03 6.94 19.36
N GLU A 283 -7.87 7.30 20.65
CA GLU A 283 -8.86 8.10 21.37
C GLU A 283 -8.91 9.54 20.85
N LYS A 284 -7.77 10.14 20.44
CA LYS A 284 -7.74 11.47 19.86
C LYS A 284 -8.28 11.50 18.42
N ILE A 285 -7.98 10.47 17.63
CA ILE A 285 -8.49 10.34 16.26
C ILE A 285 -10.01 10.22 16.26
N ILE A 286 -10.60 9.55 17.26
CA ILE A 286 -12.04 9.28 17.33
C ILE A 286 -12.81 10.42 18.01
N ASN A 287 -12.23 11.09 19.01
CA ASN A 287 -12.92 12.11 19.80
C ASN A 287 -12.94 13.50 19.12
N ASN A 288 -12.09 13.76 18.14
CA ASN A 288 -12.12 15.00 17.35
C ASN A 288 -13.14 14.99 16.20
N GLY A 289 -13.90 13.93 16.05
CA GLY A 289 -14.95 13.74 15.03
C GLY A 289 -16.37 14.00 15.54
N LYS A 290 -16.55 14.89 16.55
CA LYS A 290 -17.85 15.38 17.00
C LYS A 290 -18.06 16.83 16.57
#